data_8c6aa4b2111d9189f89ff468f2c1e3b5
#
_entry.id   8c6aa4b2111d9189f89ff468f2c1e3b5
#
_cell.length_a   1.000
_cell.length_b   1.000
_cell.length_c   1.000
_cell.angle_alpha   90.00
_cell.angle_beta   90.00
_cell.angle_gamma   90.00
#
_symmetry.space_group_name_H-M   'P 1'
#
loop_
_entity.id
_entity.type
_entity.pdbx_description
1 polymer ?
#
loop_
_entity_poly.entity_id
_entity_poly.type
_entity_poly.pdbx_seq_one_letter_code
_entity_poly.pdbx_strand_id
1 'polypeptide(L)'
;MCGIVGAIAQRNVTNILITGLKRLEYRGYDSAGVALLNDSGITRVRRQGKVAGLESATVDEQTTGFTGIAHTRWATHGKPSEANAHPHMSGSDLALVHNGIIENFQELKDELEAAGYAFQSQTDTEVIVHLLHQVLATGVDLFTAVQQVVKKLDGAYALGVIHKDEPHKLVAVRSGSPLVIGLGIDENYIASDQLALLPVTNRFIFLEEGDQAEISTDSIRIVDAQGQPASRDTHEFDGTHEDAEKGEYRHYMQKEIF
;
A
#
# COMPACT_ATOMS: atom_id res chain seq x y z
N MET A 1 -7.39 -11.52 5.49
CA MET A 1 -7.22 -10.04 5.51
C MET A 1 -6.18 -9.66 4.48
N CYS A 2 -6.40 -8.56 3.77
CA CYS A 2 -5.44 -8.03 2.79
C CYS A 2 -4.11 -7.62 3.44
N GLY A 3 -3.03 -7.57 2.64
CA GLY A 3 -1.72 -7.13 3.07
C GLY A 3 -1.17 -6.02 2.19
N ILE A 4 -0.66 -4.94 2.81
CA ILE A 4 0.05 -3.85 2.14
C ILE A 4 1.52 -3.92 2.49
N VAL A 5 2.38 -3.69 1.50
CA VAL A 5 3.81 -3.39 1.66
C VAL A 5 4.18 -2.25 0.71
N GLY A 6 4.91 -1.26 1.18
CA GLY A 6 5.48 -0.20 0.35
C GLY A 6 6.93 0.05 0.74
N ALA A 7 7.71 0.58 -0.19
CA ALA A 7 9.12 0.89 0.03
C ALA A 7 9.56 2.07 -0.84
N ILE A 8 10.43 2.89 -0.28
CA ILE A 8 11.15 3.96 -0.98
C ILE A 8 12.62 3.91 -0.58
N ALA A 9 13.52 3.81 -1.55
CA ALA A 9 14.95 3.58 -1.34
C ALA A 9 15.80 4.14 -2.49
N GLN A 10 17.12 4.17 -2.31
CA GLN A 10 18.07 4.44 -3.40
C GLN A 10 18.46 3.17 -4.19
N ARG A 11 17.88 2.02 -3.82
CA ARG A 11 18.11 0.71 -4.46
C ARG A 11 16.80 0.11 -4.97
N ASN A 12 16.91 -0.91 -5.80
CA ASN A 12 15.72 -1.64 -6.26
C ASN A 12 14.97 -2.29 -5.09
N VAL A 13 13.68 -1.90 -4.95
CA VAL A 13 12.81 -2.35 -3.85
C VAL A 13 11.97 -3.59 -4.17
N THR A 14 12.02 -4.12 -5.40
CA THR A 14 11.17 -5.24 -5.84
C THR A 14 11.23 -6.42 -4.88
N ASN A 15 12.45 -6.86 -4.51
CA ASN A 15 12.61 -8.01 -3.62
C ASN A 15 12.10 -7.74 -2.19
N ILE A 16 12.20 -6.50 -1.71
CA ILE A 16 11.67 -6.09 -0.40
C ILE A 16 10.16 -6.26 -0.40
N LEU A 17 9.49 -5.74 -1.43
CA LEU A 17 8.04 -5.81 -1.57
C LEU A 17 7.53 -7.26 -1.66
N ILE A 18 8.15 -8.07 -2.52
CA ILE A 18 7.78 -9.49 -2.69
C ILE A 18 7.99 -10.28 -1.40
N THR A 19 9.14 -10.09 -0.73
CA THR A 19 9.44 -10.76 0.54
C THR A 19 8.44 -10.36 1.63
N GLY A 20 8.11 -9.07 1.73
CA GLY A 20 7.09 -8.57 2.65
C GLY A 20 5.71 -9.19 2.39
N LEU A 21 5.28 -9.26 1.12
CA LEU A 21 4.01 -9.91 0.77
C LEU A 21 3.98 -11.40 1.13
N LYS A 22 5.08 -12.14 0.91
CA LYS A 22 5.18 -13.55 1.31
C LYS A 22 4.95 -13.75 2.80
N ARG A 23 5.44 -12.82 3.63
CA ARG A 23 5.24 -12.83 5.08
C ARG A 23 3.79 -12.52 5.49
N LEU A 24 2.99 -11.91 4.62
CA LEU A 24 1.58 -11.62 4.84
C LEU A 24 0.63 -12.68 4.26
N GLU A 25 1.12 -13.65 3.47
CA GLU A 25 0.30 -14.68 2.83
C GLU A 25 -0.52 -15.53 3.82
N TYR A 26 -0.03 -15.71 5.06
CA TYR A 26 -0.74 -16.49 6.08
C TYR A 26 -2.14 -15.94 6.40
N ARG A 27 -2.38 -14.65 6.13
CA ARG A 27 -3.67 -13.97 6.32
C ARG A 27 -4.73 -14.37 5.30
N GLY A 28 -4.33 -15.11 4.26
CA GLY A 28 -5.16 -15.49 3.12
C GLY A 28 -5.08 -14.46 1.98
N TYR A 29 -5.27 -14.93 0.75
CA TYR A 29 -5.18 -14.14 -0.48
C TYR A 29 -5.92 -14.82 -1.63
N ASP A 30 -6.35 -14.04 -2.61
CA ASP A 30 -6.86 -14.51 -3.91
C ASP A 30 -6.04 -13.99 -5.09
N SER A 31 -5.32 -12.91 -4.87
CA SER A 31 -4.48 -12.27 -5.86
C SER A 31 -3.39 -11.44 -5.19
N ALA A 32 -2.35 -11.13 -5.94
CA ALA A 32 -1.25 -10.27 -5.52
C ALA A 32 -0.80 -9.37 -6.66
N GLY A 33 -0.22 -8.22 -6.32
CA GLY A 33 0.36 -7.34 -7.31
C GLY A 33 1.31 -6.30 -6.72
N VAL A 34 2.05 -5.68 -7.61
CA VAL A 34 3.06 -4.66 -7.32
C VAL A 34 3.00 -3.55 -8.36
N ALA A 35 3.20 -2.32 -7.93
CA ALA A 35 3.53 -1.19 -8.78
C ALA A 35 4.89 -0.63 -8.37
N LEU A 36 5.78 -0.49 -9.33
CA LEU A 36 7.16 -0.04 -9.16
C LEU A 36 7.39 1.20 -10.00
N LEU A 37 7.95 2.22 -9.38
CA LEU A 37 8.28 3.48 -9.99
C LEU A 37 9.78 3.58 -10.19
N ASN A 38 10.19 3.88 -11.42
CA ASN A 38 11.55 4.17 -11.84
C ASN A 38 11.57 5.37 -12.80
N ASP A 39 12.72 5.69 -13.37
CA ASP A 39 12.89 6.82 -14.30
C ASP A 39 12.01 6.72 -15.56
N SER A 40 11.53 5.52 -15.91
CA SER A 40 10.66 5.29 -17.07
C SER A 40 9.15 5.44 -16.72
N GLY A 41 8.81 5.60 -15.44
CA GLY A 41 7.43 5.70 -14.94
C GLY A 41 7.02 4.52 -14.07
N ILE A 42 5.71 4.29 -13.97
CA ILE A 42 5.15 3.22 -13.13
C ILE A 42 4.92 1.96 -13.96
N THR A 43 5.54 0.85 -13.54
CA THR A 43 5.25 -0.50 -14.06
C THR A 43 4.41 -1.26 -13.04
N ARG A 44 3.27 -1.83 -13.48
CA ARG A 44 2.37 -2.61 -12.64
C ARG A 44 2.31 -4.06 -13.09
N VAL A 45 2.53 -5.00 -12.16
CA VAL A 45 2.38 -6.44 -12.37
C VAL A 45 1.34 -6.99 -11.39
N ARG A 46 0.37 -7.77 -11.87
CA ARG A 46 -0.68 -8.40 -11.05
C ARG A 46 -0.86 -9.86 -11.46
N ARG A 47 -1.11 -10.73 -10.48
CA ARG A 47 -1.39 -12.15 -10.72
C ARG A 47 -2.50 -12.63 -9.77
N GLN A 48 -3.38 -13.46 -10.30
CA GLN A 48 -4.31 -14.22 -9.48
C GLN A 48 -3.54 -15.35 -8.79
N GLY A 49 -3.86 -15.62 -7.51
CA GLY A 49 -3.25 -16.70 -6.71
C GLY A 49 -2.07 -16.23 -5.87
N LYS A 50 -1.05 -17.09 -5.74
CA LYS A 50 0.07 -16.93 -4.79
C LYS A 50 1.06 -15.83 -5.17
N VAL A 51 1.70 -15.23 -4.15
CA VAL A 51 2.80 -14.28 -4.32
C VAL A 51 3.96 -14.89 -5.14
N ALA A 52 4.17 -16.20 -5.07
CA ALA A 52 5.16 -16.87 -5.92
C ALA A 52 4.90 -16.67 -7.44
N GLY A 53 3.64 -16.63 -7.88
CA GLY A 53 3.30 -16.31 -9.27
C GLY A 53 3.59 -14.85 -9.63
N LEU A 54 3.38 -13.93 -8.70
CA LEU A 54 3.78 -12.53 -8.87
C LEU A 54 5.31 -12.38 -8.93
N GLU A 55 6.04 -13.07 -8.04
CA GLU A 55 7.51 -13.09 -8.04
C GLU A 55 8.08 -13.55 -9.38
N SER A 56 7.60 -14.68 -9.91
CA SER A 56 8.03 -15.17 -11.22
C SER A 56 7.79 -14.13 -12.31
N ALA A 57 6.60 -13.50 -12.32
CA ALA A 57 6.27 -12.48 -13.29
C ALA A 57 7.17 -11.23 -13.19
N THR A 58 7.51 -10.77 -11.98
CA THR A 58 8.42 -9.62 -11.81
C THR A 58 9.84 -9.92 -12.30
N VAL A 59 10.28 -11.17 -12.20
CA VAL A 59 11.58 -11.62 -12.75
C VAL A 59 11.51 -11.70 -14.27
N ASP A 60 10.49 -12.33 -14.84
CA ASP A 60 10.33 -12.50 -16.29
C ASP A 60 10.18 -11.14 -17.00
N GLU A 61 9.47 -10.20 -16.41
CA GLU A 61 9.26 -8.83 -16.91
C GLU A 61 10.42 -7.88 -16.54
N GLN A 62 11.43 -8.35 -15.80
CA GLN A 62 12.58 -7.56 -15.32
C GLN A 62 12.16 -6.26 -14.62
N THR A 63 11.06 -6.33 -13.85
CA THR A 63 10.45 -5.17 -13.22
C THR A 63 11.29 -4.64 -12.07
N THR A 64 11.73 -3.39 -12.14
CA THR A 64 12.56 -2.73 -11.14
C THR A 64 12.04 -1.34 -10.81
N GLY A 65 12.30 -0.87 -9.58
CA GLY A 65 11.96 0.49 -9.15
C GLY A 65 12.61 0.84 -7.82
N PHE A 66 12.66 2.13 -7.54
CA PHE A 66 13.22 2.71 -6.30
C PHE A 66 12.12 3.08 -5.30
N THR A 67 10.93 3.29 -5.80
CA THR A 67 9.70 3.47 -5.01
C THR A 67 8.67 2.46 -5.48
N GLY A 68 7.95 1.83 -4.56
CA GLY A 68 6.95 0.85 -4.96
C GLY A 68 5.95 0.53 -3.85
N ILE A 69 4.81 0.00 -4.29
CA ILE A 69 3.71 -0.48 -3.44
C ILE A 69 3.27 -1.85 -3.91
N ALA A 70 2.94 -2.72 -2.98
CA ALA A 70 2.54 -4.09 -3.24
C ALA A 70 1.40 -4.52 -2.32
N HIS A 71 0.62 -5.48 -2.79
CA HIS A 71 -0.60 -5.89 -2.11
C HIS A 71 -0.91 -7.38 -2.29
N THR A 72 -1.40 -8.02 -1.23
CA THR A 72 -2.11 -9.29 -1.29
C THR A 72 -3.59 -9.03 -0.99
N ARG A 73 -4.47 -9.41 -1.92
CA ARG A 73 -5.89 -9.19 -1.83
C ARG A 73 -6.62 -10.41 -1.28
N TRP A 74 -7.52 -10.16 -0.34
CA TRP A 74 -8.61 -11.06 0.03
C TRP A 74 -9.92 -10.40 -0.40
N ALA A 75 -10.62 -10.99 -1.37
CA ALA A 75 -11.78 -10.36 -2.01
C ALA A 75 -12.89 -10.01 -1.03
N THR A 76 -13.25 -8.74 -0.97
CA THR A 76 -14.46 -8.20 -0.33
C THR A 76 -15.47 -7.76 -1.39
N HIS A 77 -15.02 -7.06 -2.44
CA HIS A 77 -15.80 -6.60 -3.58
C HIS A 77 -15.22 -7.14 -4.89
N GLY A 78 -16.05 -7.69 -5.74
CA GLY A 78 -15.64 -8.27 -7.02
C GLY A 78 -14.98 -9.66 -6.90
N LYS A 79 -15.12 -10.48 -7.92
CA LYS A 79 -14.55 -11.84 -7.97
C LYS A 79 -13.01 -11.81 -8.02
N PRO A 80 -12.34 -12.90 -7.59
CA PRO A 80 -10.91 -13.08 -7.80
C PRO A 80 -10.56 -12.99 -9.30
N SER A 81 -9.77 -11.98 -9.68
CA SER A 81 -9.29 -11.78 -11.05
C SER A 81 -8.12 -10.80 -11.04
N GLU A 82 -7.30 -10.80 -12.08
CA GLU A 82 -6.22 -9.81 -12.22
C GLU A 82 -6.75 -8.36 -12.34
N ALA A 83 -7.93 -8.18 -12.96
CA ALA A 83 -8.55 -6.86 -13.08
C ALA A 83 -8.90 -6.26 -11.71
N ASN A 84 -9.30 -7.11 -10.75
CA ASN A 84 -9.65 -6.72 -9.39
C ASN A 84 -8.47 -6.77 -8.42
N ALA A 85 -7.29 -7.27 -8.85
CA ALA A 85 -6.09 -7.26 -8.03
C ALA A 85 -5.51 -5.85 -7.90
N HIS A 86 -4.98 -5.51 -6.71
CA HIS A 86 -4.22 -4.28 -6.50
C HIS A 86 -2.79 -4.44 -7.00
N PRO A 87 -2.07 -3.33 -7.26
CA PRO A 87 -2.48 -1.92 -7.21
C PRO A 87 -3.45 -1.52 -8.31
N HIS A 88 -4.37 -0.59 -8.01
CA HIS A 88 -5.17 0.12 -9.01
C HIS A 88 -4.42 1.35 -9.52
N MET A 89 -4.70 1.73 -10.77
CA MET A 89 -4.09 2.89 -11.41
C MET A 89 -5.14 3.77 -12.07
N SER A 90 -4.89 5.08 -12.10
CA SER A 90 -5.59 6.03 -12.96
C SER A 90 -4.58 6.65 -13.92
N GLY A 91 -4.80 6.46 -15.22
CA GLY A 91 -3.76 6.73 -16.21
C GLY A 91 -2.54 5.82 -16.06
N SER A 92 -1.37 6.33 -16.46
CA SER A 92 -0.07 5.66 -16.31
C SER A 92 0.75 6.21 -15.14
N ASP A 93 0.25 7.21 -14.43
CA ASP A 93 1.06 8.12 -13.61
C ASP A 93 0.78 7.98 -12.11
N LEU A 94 -0.32 7.35 -11.73
CA LEU A 94 -0.76 7.21 -10.35
C LEU A 94 -1.11 5.76 -10.04
N ALA A 95 -0.58 5.21 -8.93
CA ALA A 95 -0.89 3.89 -8.43
C ALA A 95 -1.24 3.91 -6.94
N LEU A 96 -2.17 3.03 -6.54
CA LEU A 96 -2.70 2.95 -5.18
C LEU A 96 -2.97 1.51 -4.76
N VAL A 97 -2.65 1.21 -3.49
CA VAL A 97 -3.08 0.00 -2.78
C VAL A 97 -3.97 0.39 -1.61
N HIS A 98 -4.94 -0.48 -1.29
CA HIS A 98 -5.96 -0.24 -0.28
C HIS A 98 -6.28 -1.52 0.49
N ASN A 99 -6.27 -1.43 1.81
CA ASN A 99 -6.88 -2.39 2.72
C ASN A 99 -8.11 -1.74 3.35
N GLY A 100 -9.25 -2.40 3.29
CA GLY A 100 -10.46 -1.91 3.92
C GLY A 100 -11.68 -1.92 3.01
N ILE A 101 -12.65 -1.05 3.31
CA ILE A 101 -13.90 -0.89 2.56
C ILE A 101 -14.23 0.60 2.50
N ILE A 102 -14.57 1.09 1.30
CA ILE A 102 -15.13 2.43 1.08
C ILE A 102 -16.65 2.29 0.98
N GLU A 103 -17.36 2.74 2.00
CA GLU A 103 -18.79 2.53 2.12
C GLU A 103 -19.60 3.36 1.12
N ASN A 104 -19.16 4.60 0.85
CA ASN A 104 -19.80 5.50 -0.12
C ASN A 104 -19.28 5.34 -1.57
N PHE A 105 -18.62 4.20 -1.90
CA PHE A 105 -17.96 4.00 -3.20
C PHE A 105 -18.92 4.14 -4.39
N GLN A 106 -20.18 3.75 -4.24
CA GLN A 106 -21.13 3.80 -5.36
C GLN A 106 -21.47 5.25 -5.75
N GLU A 107 -21.69 6.13 -4.76
CA GLU A 107 -21.94 7.55 -5.01
C GLU A 107 -20.74 8.20 -5.69
N LEU A 108 -19.52 7.95 -5.16
CA LEU A 108 -18.28 8.46 -5.75
C LEU A 108 -18.04 7.92 -7.16
N LYS A 109 -18.40 6.68 -7.42
CA LYS A 109 -18.31 6.08 -8.74
C LYS A 109 -19.23 6.76 -9.74
N ASP A 110 -20.49 6.99 -9.38
CA ASP A 110 -21.49 7.63 -10.24
C ASP A 110 -21.03 9.05 -10.62
N GLU A 111 -20.46 9.81 -9.67
CA GLU A 111 -19.87 11.13 -9.92
C GLU A 111 -18.70 11.06 -10.89
N LEU A 112 -17.80 10.10 -10.72
CA LEU A 112 -16.60 9.93 -11.55
C LEU A 112 -16.96 9.45 -12.97
N GLU A 113 -17.95 8.56 -13.11
CA GLU A 113 -18.47 8.15 -14.42
C GLU A 113 -19.11 9.34 -15.16
N ALA A 114 -19.86 10.19 -14.47
CA ALA A 114 -20.39 11.42 -15.02
C ALA A 114 -19.28 12.41 -15.43
N ALA A 115 -18.14 12.39 -14.77
CA ALA A 115 -16.95 13.17 -15.13
C ALA A 115 -16.09 12.52 -16.24
N GLY A 116 -16.50 11.34 -16.77
CA GLY A 116 -15.86 10.68 -17.90
C GLY A 116 -14.79 9.65 -17.53
N TYR A 117 -14.68 9.25 -16.25
CA TYR A 117 -13.79 8.17 -15.84
C TYR A 117 -14.37 6.80 -16.20
N ALA A 118 -13.54 5.92 -16.74
CA ALA A 118 -13.91 4.56 -17.08
C ALA A 118 -13.35 3.57 -16.06
N PHE A 119 -14.23 2.80 -15.43
CA PHE A 119 -13.85 1.80 -14.43
C PHE A 119 -13.53 0.46 -15.10
N GLN A 120 -12.42 -0.14 -14.69
CA GLN A 120 -11.92 -1.41 -15.23
C GLN A 120 -12.11 -2.58 -14.25
N SER A 121 -12.36 -2.28 -12.99
CA SER A 121 -12.54 -3.26 -11.92
C SER A 121 -13.93 -3.20 -11.28
N GLN A 122 -14.18 -4.18 -10.42
CA GLN A 122 -15.40 -4.25 -9.60
C GLN A 122 -15.12 -3.86 -8.14
N THR A 123 -13.93 -3.29 -7.87
CA THR A 123 -13.53 -2.95 -6.51
C THR A 123 -13.98 -1.55 -6.12
N ASP A 124 -14.22 -1.36 -4.84
CA ASP A 124 -14.44 -0.06 -4.23
C ASP A 124 -13.17 0.83 -4.27
N THR A 125 -12.01 0.23 -4.41
CA THR A 125 -10.71 0.92 -4.43
C THR A 125 -10.52 1.83 -5.65
N GLU A 126 -11.08 1.48 -6.80
CA GLU A 126 -10.82 2.21 -8.05
C GLU A 126 -11.37 3.65 -7.99
N VAL A 127 -12.40 3.92 -7.16
CA VAL A 127 -12.90 5.28 -6.97
C VAL A 127 -11.82 6.19 -6.34
N ILE A 128 -11.01 5.65 -5.42
CA ILE A 128 -9.99 6.45 -4.73
C ILE A 128 -8.92 6.93 -5.71
N VAL A 129 -8.42 6.03 -6.58
CA VAL A 129 -7.35 6.39 -7.52
C VAL A 129 -7.85 7.37 -8.58
N HIS A 130 -9.12 7.30 -8.99
CA HIS A 130 -9.71 8.27 -9.92
C HIS A 130 -9.98 9.62 -9.26
N LEU A 131 -10.45 9.65 -8.01
CA LEU A 131 -10.57 10.91 -7.24
C LEU A 131 -9.22 11.60 -7.07
N LEU A 132 -8.17 10.84 -6.73
CA LEU A 132 -6.82 11.39 -6.63
C LEU A 132 -6.35 11.98 -7.97
N HIS A 133 -6.55 11.27 -9.06
CA HIS A 133 -6.21 11.77 -10.39
C HIS A 133 -6.97 13.06 -10.73
N GLN A 134 -8.26 13.14 -10.41
CA GLN A 134 -9.06 14.36 -10.62
C GLN A 134 -8.53 15.55 -9.82
N VAL A 135 -8.12 15.32 -8.56
CA VAL A 135 -7.58 16.38 -7.69
C VAL A 135 -6.19 16.79 -8.16
N LEU A 136 -5.31 15.84 -8.52
CA LEU A 136 -3.98 16.11 -9.06
C LEU A 136 -4.03 16.95 -10.34
N ALA A 137 -5.04 16.77 -11.18
CA ALA A 137 -5.25 17.58 -12.38
C ALA A 137 -5.47 19.07 -12.08
N THR A 138 -5.75 19.46 -10.84
CA THR A 138 -5.80 20.89 -10.41
C THR A 138 -4.43 21.51 -10.14
N GLY A 139 -3.33 20.72 -10.22
CA GLY A 139 -1.96 21.17 -10.04
C GLY A 139 -1.46 21.16 -8.60
N VAL A 140 -2.15 20.49 -7.68
CA VAL A 140 -1.66 20.27 -6.31
C VAL A 140 -0.70 19.07 -6.26
N ASP A 141 0.18 19.00 -5.23
CA ASP A 141 1.06 17.87 -5.00
C ASP A 141 0.30 16.64 -4.47
N LEU A 142 0.96 15.47 -4.53
CA LEU A 142 0.37 14.20 -4.15
C LEU A 142 -0.15 14.19 -2.71
N PHE A 143 0.62 14.72 -1.76
CA PHE A 143 0.22 14.72 -0.36
C PHE A 143 -1.02 15.59 -0.13
N THR A 144 -1.06 16.77 -0.73
CA THR A 144 -2.22 17.66 -0.70
C THR A 144 -3.45 17.01 -1.38
N ALA A 145 -3.26 16.31 -2.50
CA ALA A 145 -4.35 15.58 -3.16
C ALA A 145 -4.92 14.48 -2.26
N VAL A 146 -4.07 13.71 -1.60
CA VAL A 146 -4.50 12.68 -0.64
C VAL A 146 -5.29 13.32 0.51
N GLN A 147 -4.80 14.43 1.10
CA GLN A 147 -5.50 15.16 2.17
C GLN A 147 -6.91 15.65 1.75
N GLN A 148 -7.09 16.00 0.49
CA GLN A 148 -8.41 16.41 -0.03
C GLN A 148 -9.33 15.22 -0.26
N VAL A 149 -8.80 14.13 -0.82
CA VAL A 149 -9.58 12.95 -1.17
C VAL A 149 -10.06 12.21 0.08
N VAL A 150 -9.23 12.02 1.10
CA VAL A 150 -9.62 11.32 2.33
C VAL A 150 -10.81 11.95 3.05
N LYS A 151 -11.04 13.25 2.87
CA LYS A 151 -12.20 13.96 3.42
C LYS A 151 -13.54 13.59 2.74
N LYS A 152 -13.48 12.93 1.58
CA LYS A 152 -14.63 12.47 0.81
C LYS A 152 -14.92 10.99 1.02
N LEU A 153 -14.01 10.25 1.65
CA LEU A 153 -14.12 8.80 1.82
C LEU A 153 -14.82 8.48 3.15
N ASP A 154 -15.86 7.68 3.07
CA ASP A 154 -16.50 7.06 4.23
C ASP A 154 -16.06 5.60 4.31
N GLY A 155 -15.72 5.13 5.52
CA GLY A 155 -15.34 3.73 5.76
C GLY A 155 -14.01 3.57 6.51
N ALA A 156 -13.54 2.33 6.57
CA ALA A 156 -12.27 1.98 7.20
C ALA A 156 -11.26 1.57 6.14
N TYR A 157 -10.10 2.23 6.11
CA TYR A 157 -9.08 2.00 5.08
C TYR A 157 -7.66 2.24 5.57
N ALA A 158 -6.71 1.60 4.89
CA ALA A 158 -5.30 1.98 4.85
C ALA A 158 -4.87 2.09 3.39
N LEU A 159 -4.15 3.15 3.06
CA LEU A 159 -3.72 3.46 1.69
C LEU A 159 -2.21 3.55 1.60
N GLY A 160 -1.67 3.10 0.45
CA GLY A 160 -0.32 3.42 -0.01
C GLY A 160 -0.42 3.97 -1.44
N VAL A 161 0.16 5.14 -1.70
CA VAL A 161 0.02 5.87 -2.97
C VAL A 161 1.37 6.33 -3.48
N ILE A 162 1.60 6.15 -4.79
CA ILE A 162 2.77 6.65 -5.50
C ILE A 162 2.35 7.37 -6.78
N HIS A 163 3.10 8.42 -7.16
CA HIS A 163 2.85 9.23 -8.35
C HIS A 163 4.14 9.43 -9.15
N LYS A 164 4.06 9.31 -10.46
CA LYS A 164 5.21 9.38 -11.38
C LYS A 164 5.98 10.70 -11.28
N ASP A 165 5.28 11.81 -11.16
CA ASP A 165 5.90 13.15 -11.13
C ASP A 165 6.50 13.51 -9.76
N GLU A 166 6.27 12.64 -8.74
CA GLU A 166 6.85 12.76 -7.40
C GLU A 166 7.57 11.46 -7.01
N PRO A 167 8.61 11.03 -7.77
CA PRO A 167 9.20 9.69 -7.65
C PRO A 167 9.89 9.43 -6.30
N HIS A 168 10.18 10.49 -5.55
CA HIS A 168 10.83 10.43 -4.23
C HIS A 168 9.83 10.53 -3.07
N LYS A 169 8.54 10.27 -3.34
CA LYS A 169 7.49 10.28 -2.34
C LYS A 169 6.64 9.03 -2.37
N LEU A 170 6.36 8.54 -1.18
CA LEU A 170 5.36 7.51 -0.88
C LEU A 170 4.38 8.13 0.12
N VAL A 171 3.10 8.13 -0.19
CA VAL A 171 2.08 8.64 0.72
C VAL A 171 1.32 7.48 1.35
N ALA A 172 1.15 7.53 2.67
CA ALA A 172 0.45 6.54 3.47
C ALA A 172 -0.69 7.18 4.26
N VAL A 173 -1.80 6.47 4.39
CA VAL A 173 -2.96 6.90 5.18
C VAL A 173 -3.46 5.76 6.01
N ARG A 174 -3.84 6.04 7.27
CA ARG A 174 -4.54 5.12 8.15
C ARG A 174 -5.89 5.70 8.59
N SER A 175 -6.95 4.95 8.38
CA SER A 175 -8.29 5.18 8.96
C SER A 175 -8.96 3.82 9.18
N GLY A 176 -9.07 3.35 10.41
CA GLY A 176 -9.63 2.05 10.77
C GLY A 176 -8.70 0.85 10.53
N SER A 177 -8.13 0.72 9.34
CA SER A 177 -7.21 -0.39 9.02
C SER A 177 -5.77 -0.10 9.46
N PRO A 178 -5.03 -1.07 10.05
CA PRO A 178 -3.69 -0.82 10.57
C PRO A 178 -2.67 -0.53 9.46
N LEU A 179 -1.74 0.39 9.76
CA LEU A 179 -0.59 0.69 8.91
C LEU A 179 0.57 1.17 9.79
N VAL A 180 1.77 0.69 9.49
CA VAL A 180 3.00 1.07 10.16
C VAL A 180 4.02 1.58 9.15
N ILE A 181 4.90 2.48 9.61
CA ILE A 181 6.08 2.92 8.85
C ILE A 181 7.30 2.22 9.44
N GLY A 182 8.10 1.59 8.59
CA GLY A 182 9.41 1.03 8.95
C GLY A 182 10.52 2.02 8.61
N LEU A 183 11.42 2.24 9.57
CA LEU A 183 12.54 3.17 9.43
C LEU A 183 13.82 2.41 9.01
N GLY A 184 14.36 2.74 7.85
CA GLY A 184 15.64 2.24 7.37
C GLY A 184 16.77 3.27 7.48
N ILE A 185 17.87 3.00 6.81
CA ILE A 185 18.99 3.95 6.60
C ILE A 185 18.95 4.35 5.13
N ASP A 186 18.66 5.62 4.84
CA ASP A 186 18.44 6.16 3.49
C ASP A 186 17.34 5.41 2.71
N GLU A 187 16.41 4.79 3.42
CA GLU A 187 15.24 4.10 2.90
C GLU A 187 14.15 3.99 3.96
N ASN A 188 12.88 4.01 3.55
CA ASN A 188 11.74 3.88 4.44
C ASN A 188 10.68 2.97 3.83
N TYR A 189 9.79 2.45 4.69
CA TYR A 189 8.83 1.42 4.32
C TYR A 189 7.46 1.69 4.92
N ILE A 190 6.43 1.10 4.33
CA ILE A 190 5.12 0.95 4.97
C ILE A 190 4.67 -0.51 4.92
N ALA A 191 3.91 -0.94 5.91
CA ALA A 191 3.22 -2.23 5.87
C ALA A 191 1.95 -2.22 6.72
N SER A 192 1.02 -3.09 6.38
CA SER A 192 -0.18 -3.34 7.20
C SER A 192 0.13 -4.16 8.47
N ASP A 193 1.36 -4.71 8.57
CA ASP A 193 1.87 -5.43 9.72
C ASP A 193 3.40 -5.36 9.73
N GLN A 194 3.98 -5.04 10.89
CA GLN A 194 5.44 -4.94 11.08
C GLN A 194 6.20 -6.22 10.68
N LEU A 195 5.58 -7.40 10.80
CA LEU A 195 6.19 -8.68 10.44
C LEU A 195 6.66 -8.73 8.98
N ALA A 196 5.99 -8.00 8.08
CA ALA A 196 6.38 -7.90 6.69
C ALA A 196 7.75 -7.23 6.51
N LEU A 197 8.12 -6.32 7.41
CA LEU A 197 9.30 -5.46 7.31
C LEU A 197 10.49 -5.91 8.17
N LEU A 198 10.31 -6.90 9.06
CA LEU A 198 11.40 -7.39 9.91
C LEU A 198 12.70 -7.80 9.17
N PRO A 199 12.66 -8.28 7.90
CA PRO A 199 13.89 -8.54 7.14
C PRO A 199 14.73 -7.29 6.84
N VAL A 200 14.15 -6.09 6.90
CA VAL A 200 14.79 -4.84 6.48
C VAL A 200 14.90 -3.81 7.60
N THR A 201 14.06 -3.89 8.62
CA THR A 201 14.13 -3.00 9.79
C THR A 201 13.46 -3.60 11.01
N ASN A 202 13.92 -3.19 12.20
CA ASN A 202 13.27 -3.46 13.49
C ASN A 202 12.72 -2.19 14.16
N ARG A 203 12.75 -1.03 13.45
CA ARG A 203 12.31 0.26 13.98
C ARG A 203 11.03 0.69 13.27
N PHE A 204 9.97 0.97 14.05
CA PHE A 204 8.64 1.22 13.53
C PHE A 204 7.99 2.47 14.12
N ILE A 205 7.23 3.18 13.31
CA ILE A 205 6.26 4.17 13.73
C ILE A 205 4.87 3.60 13.44
N PHE A 206 4.04 3.46 14.46
CA PHE A 206 2.64 3.05 14.30
C PHE A 206 1.81 4.28 14.04
N LEU A 207 1.18 4.34 12.86
CA LEU A 207 0.25 5.42 12.55
C LEU A 207 -0.99 5.31 13.45
N GLU A 208 -1.48 6.44 13.91
CA GLU A 208 -2.71 6.55 14.69
C GLU A 208 -3.92 6.79 13.76
N GLU A 209 -5.11 6.80 14.34
CA GLU A 209 -6.36 6.98 13.60
C GLU A 209 -6.43 8.33 12.90
N GLY A 210 -6.63 8.31 11.58
CA GLY A 210 -6.68 9.49 10.73
C GLY A 210 -5.32 10.05 10.31
N ASP A 211 -4.21 9.41 10.71
CA ASP A 211 -2.88 9.84 10.30
C ASP A 211 -2.66 9.71 8.79
N GLN A 212 -2.00 10.72 8.25
CA GLN A 212 -1.54 10.77 6.87
C GLN A 212 -0.05 11.09 6.87
N ALA A 213 0.73 10.31 6.15
CA ALA A 213 2.19 10.43 6.13
C ALA A 213 2.71 10.63 4.70
N GLU A 214 3.57 11.62 4.52
CA GLU A 214 4.45 11.78 3.36
C GLU A 214 5.83 11.24 3.73
N ILE A 215 6.32 10.29 2.95
CA ILE A 215 7.51 9.51 3.25
C ILE A 215 8.48 9.64 2.09
N SER A 216 9.73 10.02 2.38
CA SER A 216 10.86 9.99 1.45
C SER A 216 11.96 9.06 1.98
N THR A 217 13.10 9.00 1.34
CA THR A 217 14.25 8.21 1.81
C THR A 217 14.86 8.75 3.09
N ASP A 218 14.74 10.04 3.35
CA ASP A 218 15.43 10.78 4.42
C ASP A 218 14.48 11.50 5.39
N SER A 219 13.18 11.56 5.08
CA SER A 219 12.22 12.29 5.89
C SER A 219 10.85 11.62 5.96
N ILE A 220 10.16 11.84 7.06
CA ILE A 220 8.78 11.41 7.29
C ILE A 220 8.04 12.60 7.89
N ARG A 221 6.98 13.02 7.23
CA ARG A 221 6.06 14.04 7.70
C ARG A 221 4.70 13.40 7.95
N ILE A 222 4.21 13.53 9.18
CA ILE A 222 2.89 13.03 9.56
C ILE A 222 1.98 14.20 9.91
N VAL A 223 0.73 14.11 9.50
CA VAL A 223 -0.35 14.96 9.97
C VAL A 223 -1.48 14.08 10.53
N ASP A 224 -2.17 14.61 11.53
CA ASP A 224 -3.33 13.95 12.15
C ASP A 224 -4.60 14.08 11.29
N ALA A 225 -5.72 13.55 11.80
CA ALA A 225 -7.04 13.62 11.15
C ALA A 225 -7.53 15.05 10.90
N GLN A 226 -7.02 16.06 11.64
CA GLN A 226 -7.32 17.46 11.47
C GLN A 226 -6.35 18.18 10.52
N GLY A 227 -5.36 17.45 9.97
CA GLY A 227 -4.32 17.99 9.09
C GLY A 227 -3.24 18.77 9.85
N GLN A 228 -3.15 18.63 11.17
CA GLN A 228 -2.11 19.28 11.97
C GLN A 228 -0.86 18.40 12.02
N PRO A 229 0.35 19.00 12.03
CA PRO A 229 1.59 18.25 12.19
C PRO A 229 1.54 17.37 13.46
N ALA A 230 1.85 16.10 13.31
CA ALA A 230 1.84 15.12 14.37
C ALA A 230 3.19 14.42 14.49
N SER A 231 3.60 14.12 15.74
CA SER A 231 4.77 13.29 16.03
C SER A 231 4.29 11.97 16.61
N ARG A 232 4.92 10.87 16.21
CA ARG A 232 4.64 9.52 16.70
C ARG A 232 5.91 8.89 17.20
N ASP A 233 5.81 8.10 18.27
CA ASP A 233 6.95 7.44 18.87
C ASP A 233 7.51 6.35 17.94
N THR A 234 8.84 6.21 17.98
CA THR A 234 9.52 5.09 17.32
C THR A 234 9.61 3.93 18.30
N HIS A 235 9.16 2.77 17.87
CA HIS A 235 9.22 1.51 18.61
C HIS A 235 10.26 0.60 17.98
N GLU A 236 11.09 -0.03 18.81
CA GLU A 236 12.00 -1.08 18.37
C GLU A 236 11.38 -2.44 18.67
N PHE A 237 11.44 -3.32 17.68
CA PHE A 237 11.03 -4.71 17.86
C PHE A 237 12.19 -5.50 18.46
N ASP A 238 12.03 -5.91 19.71
CA ASP A 238 13.04 -6.66 20.47
C ASP A 238 12.97 -8.18 20.27
N GLY A 239 11.98 -8.66 19.47
CA GLY A 239 11.81 -10.08 19.15
C GLY A 239 12.89 -10.60 18.22
N THR A 240 13.20 -11.88 18.34
CA THR A 240 14.08 -12.57 17.40
C THR A 240 13.34 -12.86 16.08
N HIS A 241 14.07 -13.11 14.98
CA HIS A 241 13.48 -13.59 13.72
C HIS A 241 12.66 -14.86 13.92
N GLU A 242 13.04 -15.71 14.88
CA GLU A 242 12.34 -16.94 15.25
C GLU A 242 10.97 -16.65 15.89
N ASP A 243 10.83 -15.53 16.63
CA ASP A 243 9.55 -15.12 17.20
C ASP A 243 8.54 -14.69 16.14
N ALA A 244 9.00 -14.24 14.98
CA ALA A 244 8.17 -13.86 13.84
C ALA A 244 7.85 -15.05 12.91
N GLU A 245 8.58 -16.17 13.04
CA GLU A 245 8.33 -17.39 12.27
C GLU A 245 7.26 -18.26 12.94
N LYS A 246 6.64 -19.14 12.15
CA LYS A 246 5.62 -20.07 12.61
C LYS A 246 6.11 -21.00 13.73
N GLY A 247 7.42 -21.26 13.78
CA GLY A 247 8.03 -22.17 14.73
C GLY A 247 7.44 -23.59 14.61
N GLU A 248 7.24 -24.24 15.75
CA GLU A 248 6.67 -25.60 15.85
C GLU A 248 5.15 -25.66 15.65
N TYR A 249 4.47 -24.51 15.58
CA TYR A 249 3.01 -24.46 15.41
C TYR A 249 2.58 -24.77 13.97
N ARG A 250 1.50 -25.48 13.83
CA ARG A 250 0.94 -25.85 12.51
C ARG A 250 0.38 -24.64 11.75
N HIS A 251 -0.12 -23.64 12.46
CA HIS A 251 -0.72 -22.42 11.93
C HIS A 251 -0.28 -21.20 12.75
N TYR A 252 -0.09 -20.03 12.10
CA TYR A 252 0.23 -18.76 12.77
C TYR A 252 -0.83 -18.38 13.81
N MET A 253 -2.11 -18.53 13.51
CA MET A 253 -3.19 -18.29 14.47
C MET A 253 -3.06 -19.15 15.73
N GLN A 254 -2.54 -20.37 15.60
CA GLN A 254 -2.32 -21.24 16.75
C GLN A 254 -1.18 -20.68 17.63
N LYS A 255 -0.12 -20.15 17.02
CA LYS A 255 0.97 -19.48 17.73
C LYS A 255 0.51 -18.20 18.46
N GLU A 256 -0.44 -17.47 17.89
CA GLU A 256 -1.00 -16.26 18.50
C GLU A 256 -1.94 -16.54 19.68
N ILE A 257 -2.45 -17.74 19.81
CA ILE A 257 -3.36 -18.16 20.89
C ILE A 257 -2.60 -18.71 22.10
N PHE A 258 -1.44 -19.31 21.90
CA PHE A 258 -0.61 -19.98 22.92
C PHE A 258 0.75 -19.30 23.08
#